data_932c32e4b115ae4f6d61a45332fbe8eb
#
_entry.id   932c32e4b115ae4f6d61a45332fbe8eb
#
_cell.length_a   1.000
_cell.length_b   1.000
_cell.length_c   1.000
_cell.angle_alpha   90.00
_cell.angle_beta   90.00
_cell.angle_gamma   90.00
#
_symmetry.space_group_name_H-M   'P 1'
#
loop_
_entity.id
_entity.type
_entity.pdbx_description
1 polymer ?
#
loop_
_entity_poly.entity_id
_entity_poly.type
_entity_poly.pdbx_seq_one_letter_code
_entity_poly.pdbx_strand_id
1 'polypeptide(L)'
;MTRYAINHIGYLTDDIAATAKQFEIFGHCADEVIHDDIQRTAVCFLRKEGELVIELVEPYADNKTMQRMLEKGGVTPYHICFEVDDVEKEYQYLTGNDWLALFKPVAAPAFGNRKICYFWKREIGLIELVNKK
;
A
#
# COMPACT_ATOMS: atom_id res chain seq x y z
N MET A 1 -22.51 10.94 -3.28
CA MET A 1 -21.94 9.92 -2.37
C MET A 1 -20.59 9.47 -2.90
N THR A 2 -19.56 9.55 -2.06
CA THR A 2 -18.23 9.07 -2.43
C THR A 2 -18.25 7.55 -2.54
N ARG A 3 -17.68 7.03 -3.61
CA ARG A 3 -17.55 5.60 -3.79
C ARG A 3 -16.12 5.18 -3.52
N TYR A 4 -15.97 4.14 -2.74
CA TYR A 4 -14.69 3.53 -2.46
C TYR A 4 -14.65 2.15 -3.12
N ALA A 5 -13.57 1.87 -3.82
CA ALA A 5 -13.34 0.55 -4.39
C ALA A 5 -11.98 0.06 -3.90
N ILE A 6 -11.88 -1.22 -3.56
CA ILE A 6 -10.58 -1.77 -3.16
C ILE A 6 -9.67 -1.80 -4.39
N ASN A 7 -8.53 -1.14 -4.28
CA ASN A 7 -7.51 -1.11 -5.33
C ASN A 7 -6.55 -2.29 -5.19
N HIS A 8 -6.06 -2.54 -3.99
CA HIS A 8 -5.12 -3.63 -3.74
C HIS A 8 -5.04 -3.98 -2.27
N ILE A 9 -4.39 -5.11 -1.99
CA ILE A 9 -3.99 -5.52 -0.64
C ILE A 9 -2.48 -5.37 -0.58
N GLY A 10 -1.99 -4.61 0.41
CA GLY A 10 -0.57 -4.43 0.65
C GLY A 10 0.01 -5.59 1.45
N TYR A 11 1.15 -6.08 1.02
CA TYR A 11 1.81 -7.25 1.57
C TYR A 11 3.25 -6.91 1.89
N LEU A 12 3.60 -6.93 3.16
CA LEU A 12 4.94 -6.58 3.62
C LEU A 12 5.89 -7.76 3.46
N THR A 13 7.05 -7.53 2.87
CA THR A 13 8.07 -8.57 2.67
C THR A 13 9.47 -7.99 2.83
N ASP A 14 10.42 -8.85 3.14
CA ASP A 14 11.85 -8.53 3.14
C ASP A 14 12.55 -8.99 1.86
N ASP A 15 11.82 -9.64 0.94
CA ASP A 15 12.39 -10.16 -0.30
C ASP A 15 11.29 -10.29 -1.35
N ILE A 16 11.14 -9.26 -2.18
CA ILE A 16 10.10 -9.22 -3.22
C ILE A 16 10.19 -10.43 -4.14
N ALA A 17 11.39 -10.77 -4.62
CA ALA A 17 11.56 -11.86 -5.58
C ALA A 17 11.13 -13.21 -4.99
N ALA A 18 11.51 -13.49 -3.75
CA ALA A 18 11.16 -14.74 -3.08
C ALA A 18 9.66 -14.85 -2.85
N THR A 19 9.02 -13.75 -2.39
CA THR A 19 7.58 -13.72 -2.13
C THR A 19 6.79 -13.84 -3.43
N ALA A 20 7.18 -13.08 -4.47
CA ALA A 20 6.52 -13.14 -5.79
C ALA A 20 6.55 -14.57 -6.35
N LYS A 21 7.65 -15.25 -6.21
CA LYS A 21 7.80 -16.63 -6.68
C LYS A 21 6.78 -17.56 -6.02
N GLN A 22 6.49 -17.38 -4.74
CA GLN A 22 5.49 -18.18 -4.05
C GLN A 22 4.07 -17.87 -4.56
N PHE A 23 3.78 -16.60 -4.85
CA PHE A 23 2.48 -16.23 -5.40
C PHE A 23 2.25 -16.76 -6.83
N GLU A 24 3.31 -17.05 -7.58
CA GLU A 24 3.19 -17.70 -8.89
C GLU A 24 2.47 -19.05 -8.80
N ILE A 25 2.65 -19.76 -7.68
CA ILE A 25 1.98 -21.04 -7.42
C ILE A 25 0.46 -20.87 -7.47
N PHE A 26 -0.02 -19.70 -7.04
CA PHE A 26 -1.45 -19.38 -7.01
C PHE A 26 -1.92 -18.63 -8.27
N GLY A 27 -1.05 -18.51 -9.27
CA GLY A 27 -1.40 -17.94 -10.57
C GLY A 27 -1.13 -16.47 -10.76
N HIS A 28 -0.47 -15.80 -9.80
CA HIS A 28 -0.13 -14.38 -9.94
C HIS A 28 1.12 -14.18 -10.79
N CYS A 29 1.13 -13.07 -11.54
CA CYS A 29 2.28 -12.63 -12.33
C CYS A 29 2.79 -11.31 -11.75
N ALA A 30 4.10 -11.21 -11.59
CA ALA A 30 4.74 -10.01 -11.05
C ALA A 30 5.01 -8.99 -12.17
N ASP A 31 4.65 -7.73 -11.89
CA ASP A 31 5.10 -6.59 -12.70
C ASP A 31 6.54 -6.24 -12.32
N GLU A 32 7.13 -5.24 -12.98
CA GLU A 32 8.47 -4.77 -12.62
C GLU A 32 8.47 -4.12 -11.23
N VAL A 33 9.63 -4.15 -10.58
CA VAL A 33 9.82 -3.49 -9.29
C VAL A 33 9.94 -1.99 -9.48
N ILE A 34 9.22 -1.22 -8.66
CA ILE A 34 9.24 0.24 -8.67
C ILE A 34 9.84 0.72 -7.35
N HIS A 35 10.74 1.69 -7.42
CA HIS A 35 11.36 2.28 -6.23
C HIS A 35 10.68 3.58 -5.85
N ASP A 36 10.35 3.73 -4.57
CA ASP A 36 9.75 4.93 -4.00
C ASP A 36 10.72 5.52 -2.98
N ASP A 37 11.48 6.53 -3.39
CA ASP A 37 12.49 7.15 -2.54
C ASP A 37 11.88 8.09 -1.49
N ILE A 38 10.63 8.51 -1.68
CA ILE A 38 9.91 9.32 -0.69
C ILE A 38 9.48 8.45 0.47
N GLN A 39 8.84 7.32 0.19
CA GLN A 39 8.37 6.39 1.21
C GLN A 39 9.44 5.39 1.66
N ARG A 40 10.57 5.37 0.99
CA ARG A 40 11.71 4.48 1.28
C ARG A 40 11.31 3.01 1.19
N THR A 41 10.70 2.64 0.07
CA THR A 41 10.26 1.27 -0.21
C THR A 41 10.51 0.91 -1.67
N ALA A 42 10.65 -0.40 -1.93
CA ALA A 42 10.51 -0.97 -3.26
C ALA A 42 9.14 -1.65 -3.31
N VAL A 43 8.47 -1.58 -4.45
CA VAL A 43 7.10 -2.09 -4.61
C VAL A 43 7.01 -2.96 -5.86
N CYS A 44 6.19 -4.01 -5.78
CA CYS A 44 5.95 -4.89 -6.92
C CYS A 44 4.48 -5.32 -6.91
N PHE A 45 3.76 -5.03 -7.98
CA PHE A 45 2.38 -5.47 -8.10
C PHE A 45 2.32 -6.89 -8.66
N LEU A 46 1.52 -7.73 -8.02
CA LEU A 46 1.20 -9.08 -8.47
C LEU A 46 -0.22 -9.10 -9.00
N ARG A 47 -0.37 -9.55 -10.24
CA ARG A 47 -1.67 -9.52 -10.92
C ARG A 47 -2.15 -10.90 -11.29
N LYS A 48 -3.46 -11.07 -11.18
CA LYS A 48 -4.16 -12.26 -11.61
C LYS A 48 -5.53 -11.85 -12.13
N GLU A 49 -5.87 -12.27 -13.34
CA GLU A 49 -7.12 -11.86 -13.98
C GLU A 49 -8.33 -12.15 -13.09
N GLY A 50 -9.21 -11.16 -12.94
CA GLY A 50 -10.45 -11.29 -12.18
C GLY A 50 -10.28 -11.23 -10.67
N GLU A 51 -9.06 -11.00 -10.16
CA GLU A 51 -8.80 -10.94 -8.72
C GLU A 51 -8.14 -9.64 -8.31
N LEU A 52 -8.15 -9.37 -7.00
CA LEU A 52 -7.51 -8.19 -6.44
C LEU A 52 -6.00 -8.23 -6.67
N VAL A 53 -5.44 -7.06 -6.93
CA VAL A 53 -4.00 -6.89 -7.03
C VAL A 53 -3.38 -7.02 -5.63
N ILE A 54 -2.25 -7.71 -5.55
CA ILE A 54 -1.42 -7.76 -4.35
C ILE A 54 -0.24 -6.81 -4.58
N GLU A 55 0.01 -5.90 -3.66
CA GLU A 55 1.17 -5.01 -3.72
C GLU A 55 2.21 -5.51 -2.74
N LEU A 56 3.31 -6.05 -3.23
CA LEU A 56 4.44 -6.40 -2.37
C LEU A 56 5.22 -5.13 -2.06
N VAL A 57 5.51 -4.92 -0.78
CA VAL A 57 6.25 -3.75 -0.30
C VAL A 57 7.45 -4.23 0.50
N GLU A 58 8.64 -3.86 0.02
CA GLU A 58 9.91 -4.18 0.68
C GLU A 58 10.54 -2.88 1.16
N PRO A 59 10.61 -2.64 2.47
CA PRO A 59 11.18 -1.41 2.99
C PRO A 59 12.69 -1.36 2.76
N TYR A 60 13.21 -0.17 2.43
CA TYR A 60 14.65 0.07 2.39
C TYR A 60 15.24 -0.12 3.80
N ALA A 61 16.53 -0.42 3.86
CA ALA A 61 17.23 -0.66 5.13
C ALA A 61 17.08 0.52 6.12
N ASP A 62 16.99 1.74 5.62
CA ASP A 62 16.84 2.93 6.45
C ASP A 62 15.40 3.28 6.84
N ASN A 63 14.42 2.52 6.34
CA ASN A 63 13.02 2.66 6.74
C ASN A 63 12.80 1.90 8.05
N LYS A 64 13.20 2.51 9.15
CA LYS A 64 13.24 1.84 10.46
C LYS A 64 11.87 1.40 10.96
N THR A 65 10.84 2.20 10.69
CA THR A 65 9.46 1.88 11.12
C THR A 65 8.98 0.58 10.49
N MET A 66 9.13 0.44 9.17
CA MET A 66 8.67 -0.75 8.47
C MET A 66 9.59 -1.95 8.72
N GLN A 67 10.88 -1.72 8.92
CA GLN A 67 11.79 -2.79 9.32
C GLN A 67 11.37 -3.42 10.65
N ARG A 68 10.92 -2.59 11.61
CA ARG A 68 10.37 -3.11 12.88
C ARG A 68 9.09 -3.90 12.68
N MET A 69 8.24 -3.47 11.75
CA MET A 69 7.02 -4.22 11.43
C MET A 69 7.37 -5.62 10.93
N LEU A 70 8.38 -5.72 10.06
CA LEU A 70 8.87 -7.03 9.57
C LEU A 70 9.43 -7.89 10.70
N GLU A 71 10.20 -7.30 11.60
CA GLU A 71 10.78 -8.02 12.74
C GLU A 71 9.70 -8.61 13.65
N LYS A 72 8.62 -7.85 13.87
CA LYS A 72 7.54 -8.25 14.78
C LYS A 72 6.54 -9.22 14.15
N GLY A 73 6.14 -8.96 12.92
CA GLY A 73 5.05 -9.70 12.27
C GLY A 73 5.49 -10.63 11.14
N GLY A 74 6.71 -10.48 10.65
CA GLY A 74 7.19 -11.22 9.50
C GLY A 74 6.51 -10.78 8.20
N VAL A 75 6.64 -11.61 7.19
CA VAL A 75 6.03 -11.39 5.88
C VAL A 75 4.51 -11.62 6.01
N THR A 76 3.70 -10.59 5.70
CA THR A 76 2.26 -10.65 5.97
C THR A 76 1.50 -9.53 5.25
N PRO A 77 0.20 -9.71 4.97
CA PRO A 77 -0.66 -8.58 4.58
C PRO A 77 -0.61 -7.51 5.68
N TYR A 78 -0.59 -6.22 5.29
CA TYR A 78 -0.53 -5.17 6.31
C TYR A 78 -1.40 -3.95 6.04
N HIS A 79 -1.92 -3.78 4.81
CA HIS A 79 -2.90 -2.72 4.54
C HIS A 79 -3.84 -3.09 3.40
N ILE A 80 -4.99 -2.43 3.38
CA ILE A 80 -5.91 -2.44 2.26
C ILE A 80 -5.90 -1.02 1.68
N CYS A 81 -5.82 -0.91 0.36
CA CYS A 81 -5.89 0.39 -0.32
C CYS A 81 -7.24 0.55 -1.00
N PHE A 82 -7.90 1.68 -0.74
CA PHE A 82 -9.12 2.07 -1.42
C PHE A 82 -8.83 3.16 -2.44
N GLU A 83 -9.43 3.03 -3.61
CA GLU A 83 -9.41 4.07 -4.63
C GLU A 83 -10.53 5.07 -4.35
N VAL A 84 -10.21 6.35 -4.37
CA VAL A 84 -11.16 7.42 -4.06
C VAL A 84 -11.08 8.52 -5.13
N ASP A 85 -12.11 9.38 -5.18
CA ASP A 85 -12.14 10.48 -6.13
C ASP A 85 -11.10 11.54 -5.81
N ASP A 86 -10.89 11.86 -4.53
CA ASP A 86 -10.02 12.96 -4.10
C ASP A 86 -9.43 12.68 -2.72
N VAL A 87 -8.16 12.26 -2.70
CA VAL A 87 -7.45 11.94 -1.45
C VAL A 87 -7.36 13.15 -0.51
N GLU A 88 -7.17 14.37 -1.08
CA GLU A 88 -7.10 15.58 -0.25
C GLU A 88 -8.40 15.80 0.53
N LYS A 89 -9.53 15.59 -0.13
CA LYS A 89 -10.85 15.73 0.48
C LYS A 89 -11.06 14.69 1.58
N GLU A 90 -10.68 13.45 1.30
CA GLU A 90 -10.79 12.37 2.28
C GLU A 90 -9.84 12.61 3.46
N TYR A 91 -8.65 13.16 3.21
CA TYR A 91 -7.72 13.53 4.26
C TYR A 91 -8.35 14.51 5.24
N GLN A 92 -9.01 15.56 4.72
CA GLN A 92 -9.68 16.55 5.57
C GLN A 92 -10.83 15.91 6.37
N TYR A 93 -11.63 15.07 5.71
CA TYR A 93 -12.75 14.41 6.36
C TYR A 93 -12.27 13.45 7.47
N LEU A 94 -11.33 12.58 7.16
CA LEU A 94 -10.90 11.54 8.11
C LEU A 94 -10.15 12.14 9.30
N THR A 95 -9.27 13.11 9.07
CA THR A 95 -8.56 13.76 10.18
C THR A 95 -9.49 14.58 11.06
N GLY A 96 -10.60 15.08 10.51
CA GLY A 96 -11.65 15.73 11.28
C GLY A 96 -12.59 14.77 12.03
N ASN A 97 -12.44 13.46 11.82
CA ASN A 97 -13.27 12.41 12.42
C ASN A 97 -12.44 11.37 13.17
N ASP A 98 -11.38 11.82 13.82
CA ASP A 98 -10.54 11.03 14.73
C ASP A 98 -9.71 9.92 14.08
N TRP A 99 -9.48 9.99 12.77
CA TRP A 99 -8.51 9.13 12.12
C TRP A 99 -7.12 9.76 12.19
N LEU A 100 -6.11 8.94 12.41
CA LEU A 100 -4.72 9.38 12.36
C LEU A 100 -4.20 9.26 10.93
N ALA A 101 -3.80 10.39 10.34
CA ALA A 101 -3.06 10.35 9.07
C ALA A 101 -1.57 10.20 9.39
N LEU A 102 -0.88 9.27 8.72
CA LEU A 102 0.54 9.03 8.96
C LEU A 102 1.40 10.16 8.39
N PHE A 103 0.92 10.79 7.33
CA PHE A 103 1.54 11.95 6.69
C PHE A 103 0.51 12.63 5.79
N LYS A 104 0.84 13.82 5.27
CA LYS A 104 -0.02 14.51 4.31
C LYS A 104 0.02 13.81 2.95
N PRO A 105 -1.05 13.92 2.14
CA PRO A 105 -1.06 13.30 0.82
C PRO A 105 0.19 13.61 -0.01
N VAL A 106 0.76 12.59 -0.64
CA VAL A 106 1.97 12.68 -1.47
C VAL A 106 1.78 11.91 -2.76
N ALA A 107 2.55 12.29 -3.80
CA ALA A 107 2.59 11.55 -5.04
C ALA A 107 3.31 10.22 -4.85
N ALA A 108 2.79 9.16 -5.46
CA ALA A 108 3.39 7.83 -5.37
C ALA A 108 3.81 7.33 -6.76
N PRO A 109 5.11 7.07 -6.98
CA PRO A 109 5.60 6.60 -8.28
C PRO A 109 4.91 5.32 -8.75
N ALA A 110 4.59 4.40 -7.85
CA ALA A 110 3.92 3.14 -8.19
C ALA A 110 2.54 3.36 -8.84
N PHE A 111 1.92 4.52 -8.62
CA PHE A 111 0.59 4.86 -9.14
C PHE A 111 0.66 5.98 -10.18
N GLY A 112 1.76 6.09 -10.91
CA GLY A 112 1.92 7.15 -11.92
C GLY A 112 1.87 8.55 -11.30
N ASN A 113 2.40 8.69 -10.10
CA ASN A 113 2.42 9.94 -9.31
C ASN A 113 1.05 10.41 -8.86
N ARG A 114 0.03 9.55 -8.87
CA ARG A 114 -1.24 9.87 -8.22
C ARG A 114 -1.03 10.00 -6.72
N LYS A 115 -1.80 10.87 -6.08
CA LYS A 115 -1.68 11.09 -4.64
C LYS A 115 -2.15 9.89 -3.85
N ILE A 116 -1.41 9.60 -2.79
CA ILE A 116 -1.76 8.59 -1.79
C ILE A 116 -1.66 9.18 -0.39
N CYS A 117 -2.30 8.54 0.57
CA CYS A 117 -2.13 8.83 1.98
C CYS A 117 -2.45 7.59 2.80
N TYR A 118 -1.72 7.41 3.90
CA TYR A 118 -1.99 6.33 4.85
C TYR A 118 -2.68 6.88 6.07
N PHE A 119 -3.66 6.10 6.56
CA PHE A 119 -4.47 6.42 7.74
C PHE A 119 -4.50 5.22 8.68
N TRP A 120 -4.68 5.52 9.95
CA TRP A 120 -4.81 4.48 10.96
C TRP A 120 -5.97 4.78 11.89
N LYS A 121 -6.70 3.73 12.22
CA LYS A 121 -7.76 3.75 13.22
C LYS A 121 -7.72 2.43 13.96
N ARG A 122 -7.86 2.47 15.28
CA ARG A 122 -7.73 1.26 16.10
C ARG A 122 -8.63 0.12 15.64
N GLU A 123 -9.85 0.45 15.23
CA GLU A 123 -10.87 -0.53 14.87
C GLU A 123 -10.65 -1.20 13.52
N ILE A 124 -9.80 -0.64 12.67
CA ILE A 124 -9.61 -1.16 11.32
C ILE A 124 -8.14 -1.35 10.94
N GLY A 125 -7.21 -0.72 11.65
CA GLY A 125 -5.79 -0.81 11.36
C GLY A 125 -5.33 0.18 10.30
N LEU A 126 -4.38 -0.23 9.49
CA LEU A 126 -3.75 0.62 8.47
C LEU A 126 -4.51 0.56 7.16
N ILE A 127 -4.90 1.73 6.66
CA ILE A 127 -5.63 1.89 5.39
C ILE A 127 -4.86 2.87 4.51
N GLU A 128 -4.75 2.56 3.24
CA GLU A 128 -4.21 3.48 2.24
C GLU A 128 -5.35 3.98 1.35
N LEU A 129 -5.27 5.24 0.96
CA LEU A 129 -6.15 5.81 -0.08
C LEU A 129 -5.31 6.25 -1.25
N VAL A 130 -5.81 6.01 -2.47
CA VAL A 130 -5.19 6.46 -3.71
C VAL A 130 -6.22 7.18 -4.58
N ASN A 131 -5.80 8.29 -5.21
CA ASN A 131 -6.65 8.96 -6.20
C ASN A 131 -6.90 8.01 -7.37
N LYS A 132 -8.13 7.97 -7.84
CA LYS A 132 -8.44 7.24 -9.08
C LYS A 132 -7.82 7.96 -10.27
N LYS A 133 -7.66 7.24 -11.35
CA LYS A 133 -7.15 7.77 -12.63
C LYS A 133 -8.05 8.87 -13.19
#